data_92ab5944ff302590095638d72874bbc0
#
_entry.id   92ab5944ff302590095638d72874bbc0
#
_cell.length_a   1.000
_cell.length_b   1.000
_cell.length_c   1.000
_cell.angle_alpha   90.00
_cell.angle_beta   90.00
_cell.angle_gamma   90.00
#
_symmetry.space_group_name_H-M   'P 1'
#
loop_
_entity.id
_entity.type
_entity.pdbx_description
1 polymer ?
#
loop_
_entity_poly.entity_id
_entity_poly.type
_entity_poly.pdbx_seq_one_letter_code
_entity_poly.pdbx_strand_id
1 'polypeptide(L)'
;MLSFKPSDKTVPELHGYLQSGVAPRPIAFVSTVDAEGNANLSPFSFFNIFGSNPPIAIFSPARRVRGNTTKHTLENAKEVGEVVINIVNYPMVQQASLASTEYAKGVNEFEKAGFTPIASELVRPFRVKESPMQLECVVKQIIETGTEGGAGNLVICEIVMVHVREEVLNEKGQIDQQKIDLVARLGGDWYVRASGNALFEVAKPLTTIGIGVDALPESIRLSNILSGNDLGKLGNTEKLPTDEEIIEFLQSGSGEEICNEFGFSYGEIATRSHEIAQKLLDKQRVNEAWKLLLGTLNTNLGSARFDREKGYNKS
;
A
#
# COMPACT_ATOMS: atom_id res chain seq x y z
N MET A 1 0.91 24.22 -11.07
CA MET A 1 -0.10 23.29 -10.53
C MET A 1 -1.42 23.56 -11.23
N LEU A 2 -2.18 22.53 -11.64
CA LEU A 2 -3.53 22.68 -12.17
C LEU A 2 -4.52 22.69 -11.00
N SER A 3 -5.41 23.69 -10.97
CA SER A 3 -6.45 23.84 -9.94
C SER A 3 -7.79 24.09 -10.60
N PHE A 4 -8.84 23.42 -10.14
CA PHE A 4 -10.21 23.58 -10.62
C PHE A 4 -11.22 23.22 -9.50
N LYS A 5 -12.42 23.76 -9.60
CA LYS A 5 -13.53 23.33 -8.75
C LYS A 5 -14.20 22.10 -9.37
N PRO A 6 -14.75 21.15 -8.57
CA PRO A 6 -15.50 20.02 -9.11
C PRO A 6 -16.61 20.43 -10.10
N SER A 7 -17.27 21.58 -9.86
CA SER A 7 -18.30 22.14 -10.74
C SER A 7 -17.79 22.60 -12.11
N ASP A 8 -16.46 22.78 -12.29
CA ASP A 8 -15.86 23.22 -13.55
C ASP A 8 -15.63 22.04 -14.51
N LYS A 9 -15.98 20.82 -14.07
CA LYS A 9 -15.77 19.58 -14.82
C LYS A 9 -17.06 18.81 -14.99
N THR A 10 -17.17 18.10 -16.10
CA THR A 10 -18.22 17.11 -16.27
C THR A 10 -18.01 15.92 -15.31
N VAL A 11 -19.08 15.18 -14.98
CA VAL A 11 -18.99 14.01 -14.10
C VAL A 11 -17.94 12.99 -14.60
N PRO A 12 -17.86 12.63 -15.90
CA PRO A 12 -16.82 11.72 -16.40
C PRO A 12 -15.39 12.27 -16.24
N GLU A 13 -15.16 13.57 -16.51
CA GLU A 13 -13.84 14.18 -16.35
C GLU A 13 -13.40 14.17 -14.89
N LEU A 14 -14.29 14.63 -13.99
CA LEU A 14 -14.00 14.62 -12.54
C LEU A 14 -13.72 13.20 -12.04
N HIS A 15 -14.54 12.23 -12.47
CA HIS A 15 -14.35 10.83 -12.15
C HIS A 15 -12.97 10.32 -12.59
N GLY A 16 -12.54 10.68 -13.80
CA GLY A 16 -11.21 10.36 -14.31
C GLY A 16 -10.07 10.88 -13.42
N TYR A 17 -10.14 12.15 -12.98
CA TYR A 17 -9.16 12.73 -12.06
C TYR A 17 -9.15 12.02 -10.70
N LEU A 18 -10.35 11.81 -10.11
CA LEU A 18 -10.47 11.19 -8.80
C LEU A 18 -9.97 9.73 -8.81
N GLN A 19 -10.33 8.96 -9.81
CA GLN A 19 -9.89 7.56 -9.93
C GLN A 19 -8.39 7.42 -10.21
N SER A 20 -7.81 8.37 -10.93
CA SER A 20 -6.38 8.36 -11.24
C SER A 20 -5.53 8.86 -10.08
N GLY A 21 -6.01 9.87 -9.35
CA GLY A 21 -5.29 10.48 -8.24
C GLY A 21 -5.44 9.74 -6.92
N VAL A 22 -6.64 9.15 -6.67
CA VAL A 22 -6.91 8.33 -5.47
C VAL A 22 -6.75 6.85 -5.83
N ALA A 23 -5.52 6.42 -5.91
CA ALA A 23 -5.13 5.07 -6.36
C ALA A 23 -3.80 4.65 -5.67
N PRO A 24 -3.48 3.35 -5.58
CA PRO A 24 -4.28 2.19 -5.99
C PRO A 24 -5.45 1.92 -5.04
N ARG A 25 -6.56 1.43 -5.59
CA ARG A 25 -7.76 1.08 -4.81
C ARG A 25 -7.93 -0.43 -4.75
N PRO A 26 -8.14 -1.03 -3.56
CA PRO A 26 -8.50 -2.44 -3.44
C PRO A 26 -9.83 -2.72 -4.14
N ILE A 27 -10.08 -3.98 -4.47
CA ILE A 27 -11.27 -4.41 -5.21
C ILE A 27 -12.12 -5.29 -4.29
N ALA A 28 -13.33 -4.83 -3.99
CA ALA A 28 -14.39 -5.68 -3.43
C ALA A 28 -15.11 -6.39 -4.57
N PHE A 29 -14.93 -7.69 -4.70
CA PHE A 29 -15.69 -8.52 -5.62
C PHE A 29 -16.90 -9.05 -4.86
N VAL A 30 -18.01 -8.32 -4.98
CA VAL A 30 -19.17 -8.47 -4.10
C VAL A 30 -20.16 -9.45 -4.70
N SER A 31 -20.46 -10.50 -3.95
CA SER A 31 -21.55 -11.41 -4.18
C SER A 31 -22.77 -11.01 -3.33
N THR A 32 -23.94 -11.04 -3.95
CA THR A 32 -25.24 -10.83 -3.30
C THR A 32 -26.26 -11.83 -3.85
N VAL A 33 -27.37 -11.96 -3.18
CA VAL A 33 -28.56 -12.68 -3.69
C VAL A 33 -29.79 -11.76 -3.55
N ASP A 34 -30.78 -11.94 -4.44
CA ASP A 34 -32.09 -11.34 -4.25
C ASP A 34 -32.94 -12.17 -3.27
N ALA A 35 -34.22 -11.77 -3.06
CA ALA A 35 -35.13 -12.47 -2.15
C ALA A 35 -35.37 -13.93 -2.56
N GLU A 36 -35.37 -14.21 -3.87
CA GLU A 36 -35.56 -15.53 -4.45
C GLU A 36 -34.30 -16.40 -4.41
N GLY A 37 -33.13 -15.82 -4.07
CA GLY A 37 -31.84 -16.50 -3.99
C GLY A 37 -31.04 -16.50 -5.29
N ASN A 38 -31.44 -15.69 -6.29
CA ASN A 38 -30.67 -15.53 -7.51
C ASN A 38 -29.36 -14.78 -7.23
N ALA A 39 -28.25 -15.38 -7.63
CA ALA A 39 -26.93 -14.84 -7.40
C ALA A 39 -26.59 -13.66 -8.32
N ASN A 40 -25.87 -12.67 -7.78
CA ASN A 40 -25.26 -11.58 -8.51
C ASN A 40 -23.83 -11.37 -8.00
N LEU A 41 -22.89 -11.09 -8.91
CA LEU A 41 -21.48 -10.94 -8.60
C LEU A 41 -20.88 -9.77 -9.39
N SER A 42 -20.34 -8.74 -8.70
CA SER A 42 -19.82 -7.55 -9.37
C SER A 42 -18.63 -6.92 -8.61
N PRO A 43 -17.59 -6.41 -9.32
CA PRO A 43 -16.44 -5.75 -8.70
C PRO A 43 -16.69 -4.27 -8.45
N PHE A 44 -16.20 -3.79 -7.30
CA PHE A 44 -16.21 -2.38 -6.89
C PHE A 44 -14.85 -1.98 -6.35
N SER A 45 -14.30 -0.85 -6.82
CA SER A 45 -13.03 -0.32 -6.34
C SER A 45 -13.16 0.92 -5.45
N PHE A 46 -14.34 1.42 -5.21
CA PHE A 46 -14.62 2.31 -4.08
C PHE A 46 -14.87 1.44 -2.86
N PHE A 47 -13.78 0.99 -2.24
CA PHE A 47 -13.81 -0.02 -1.18
C PHE A 47 -12.63 0.13 -0.24
N ASN A 48 -12.86 -0.07 1.06
CA ASN A 48 -11.80 -0.28 2.05
C ASN A 48 -12.37 -0.88 3.36
N ILE A 49 -11.44 -1.21 4.32
CA ILE A 49 -11.72 -1.54 5.71
C ILE A 49 -11.64 -0.27 6.55
N PHE A 50 -12.63 -0.04 7.41
CA PHE A 50 -12.79 1.20 8.20
C PHE A 50 -12.81 0.98 9.71
N GLY A 51 -12.61 -0.24 10.17
CA GLY A 51 -12.52 -0.56 11.59
C GLY A 51 -12.26 -2.04 11.79
N SER A 52 -11.69 -2.41 12.94
CA SER A 52 -11.45 -3.79 13.35
C SER A 52 -12.20 -4.16 14.64
N ASN A 53 -12.80 -3.18 15.32
CA ASN A 53 -13.67 -3.41 16.49
C ASN A 53 -14.77 -2.33 16.58
N PRO A 54 -15.96 -2.57 16.01
CA PRO A 54 -16.34 -3.73 15.17
C PRO A 54 -15.58 -3.75 13.83
N PRO A 55 -15.44 -4.90 13.17
CA PRO A 55 -14.77 -5.03 11.89
C PRO A 55 -15.70 -4.53 10.76
N ILE A 56 -15.40 -3.34 10.23
CA ILE A 56 -16.23 -2.64 9.24
C ILE A 56 -15.54 -2.58 7.89
N ALA A 57 -16.25 -3.03 6.87
CA ALA A 57 -15.93 -2.82 5.46
C ALA A 57 -16.96 -1.86 4.82
N ILE A 58 -16.51 -0.98 3.92
CA ILE A 58 -17.41 -0.12 3.14
C ILE A 58 -17.05 -0.26 1.67
N PHE A 59 -18.06 -0.55 0.84
CA PHE A 59 -17.93 -0.45 -0.61
C PHE A 59 -19.05 0.43 -1.18
N SER A 60 -18.83 0.98 -2.39
CA SER A 60 -19.82 1.90 -2.98
C SER A 60 -20.17 1.53 -4.41
N PRO A 61 -21.33 0.90 -4.65
CA PRO A 61 -21.92 0.74 -5.98
C PRO A 61 -22.51 2.08 -6.43
N ALA A 62 -21.71 2.92 -7.09
CA ALA A 62 -22.19 4.21 -7.61
C ALA A 62 -23.32 4.03 -8.62
N ARG A 63 -24.22 5.03 -8.67
CA ARG A 63 -25.25 5.13 -9.71
C ARG A 63 -24.61 5.26 -11.07
N ARG A 64 -25.16 4.57 -12.08
CA ARG A 64 -24.65 4.70 -13.44
C ARG A 64 -24.81 6.13 -13.94
N VAL A 65 -23.76 6.69 -14.53
CA VAL A 65 -23.81 8.04 -15.12
C VAL A 65 -24.80 8.04 -16.30
N ARG A 66 -24.75 7.00 -17.13
CA ARG A 66 -25.71 6.81 -18.23
C ARG A 66 -26.98 6.16 -17.69
N GLY A 67 -28.12 6.80 -17.89
CA GLY A 67 -29.45 6.30 -17.52
C GLY A 67 -29.80 6.42 -16.04
N ASN A 68 -28.88 6.90 -15.18
CA ASN A 68 -29.10 7.15 -13.75
C ASN A 68 -29.77 5.97 -13.01
N THR A 69 -29.31 4.74 -13.26
CA THR A 69 -29.83 3.52 -12.63
C THR A 69 -28.93 3.02 -11.51
N THR A 70 -29.51 2.25 -10.61
CA THR A 70 -28.78 1.55 -9.55
C THR A 70 -28.15 0.25 -10.07
N LYS A 71 -27.20 -0.30 -9.33
CA LYS A 71 -26.63 -1.65 -9.56
C LYS A 71 -27.48 -2.69 -8.85
N HIS A 72 -27.62 -3.90 -9.43
CA HIS A 72 -28.36 -5.01 -8.81
C HIS A 72 -27.78 -5.37 -7.43
N THR A 73 -26.45 -5.27 -7.27
CA THR A 73 -25.78 -5.44 -5.96
C THR A 73 -26.33 -4.50 -4.88
N LEU A 74 -26.64 -3.23 -5.22
CA LEU A 74 -27.23 -2.30 -4.26
C LEU A 74 -28.67 -2.69 -3.91
N GLU A 75 -29.44 -3.09 -4.92
CA GLU A 75 -30.83 -3.52 -4.75
C GLU A 75 -30.90 -4.74 -3.82
N ASN A 76 -30.09 -5.77 -4.10
CA ASN A 76 -30.01 -6.97 -3.29
C ASN A 76 -29.51 -6.68 -1.85
N ALA A 77 -28.50 -5.80 -1.71
CA ALA A 77 -28.01 -5.40 -0.39
C ALA A 77 -29.06 -4.67 0.46
N LYS A 78 -29.97 -3.90 -0.18
CA LYS A 78 -31.11 -3.29 0.49
C LYS A 78 -32.18 -4.31 0.87
N GLU A 79 -32.43 -5.28 -0.01
CA GLU A 79 -33.49 -6.27 0.15
C GLU A 79 -33.13 -7.36 1.17
N VAL A 80 -31.90 -7.91 1.07
CA VAL A 80 -31.49 -9.07 1.86
C VAL A 80 -30.66 -8.68 3.07
N GLY A 81 -29.90 -7.59 2.99
CA GLY A 81 -29.06 -7.12 4.10
C GLY A 81 -27.77 -7.91 4.31
N GLU A 82 -27.38 -8.77 3.38
CA GLU A 82 -26.23 -9.64 3.46
C GLU A 82 -25.40 -9.57 2.18
N VAL A 83 -24.08 -9.62 2.31
CA VAL A 83 -23.14 -9.61 1.17
C VAL A 83 -21.90 -10.47 1.50
N VAL A 84 -21.24 -10.96 0.45
CA VAL A 84 -19.89 -11.51 0.58
C VAL A 84 -18.92 -10.67 -0.23
N ILE A 85 -17.84 -10.21 0.40
CA ILE A 85 -16.77 -9.48 -0.25
C ILE A 85 -15.61 -10.45 -0.50
N ASN A 86 -15.34 -10.75 -1.76
CA ASN A 86 -14.24 -11.62 -2.17
C ASN A 86 -13.07 -10.74 -2.63
N ILE A 87 -11.87 -11.00 -2.11
CA ILE A 87 -10.67 -10.23 -2.46
C ILE A 87 -10.13 -10.74 -3.80
N VAL A 88 -9.73 -9.79 -4.67
CA VAL A 88 -9.24 -10.10 -6.01
C VAL A 88 -7.72 -10.13 -6.02
N ASN A 89 -7.17 -11.24 -6.53
CA ASN A 89 -5.74 -11.39 -6.79
C ASN A 89 -5.45 -11.49 -8.30
N TYR A 90 -4.19 -11.55 -8.67
CA TYR A 90 -3.78 -11.52 -10.08
C TYR A 90 -4.34 -12.67 -10.93
N PRO A 91 -4.36 -13.95 -10.45
CA PRO A 91 -4.90 -15.06 -11.26
C PRO A 91 -6.36 -14.91 -11.68
N MET A 92 -7.18 -14.16 -10.93
CA MET A 92 -8.62 -14.02 -11.21
C MET A 92 -9.03 -12.64 -11.78
N VAL A 93 -8.09 -11.71 -11.97
CA VAL A 93 -8.41 -10.30 -12.29
C VAL A 93 -9.18 -10.13 -13.62
N GLN A 94 -8.85 -10.89 -14.65
CA GLN A 94 -9.52 -10.79 -15.96
C GLN A 94 -10.98 -11.27 -15.88
N GLN A 95 -11.21 -12.36 -15.18
CA GLN A 95 -12.55 -12.90 -14.95
C GLN A 95 -13.37 -11.93 -14.07
N ALA A 96 -12.76 -11.36 -13.02
CA ALA A 96 -13.41 -10.36 -12.18
C ALA A 96 -13.76 -9.08 -12.98
N SER A 97 -12.90 -8.68 -13.93
CA SER A 97 -13.19 -7.60 -14.85
C SER A 97 -14.39 -7.94 -15.78
N LEU A 98 -14.47 -9.16 -16.30
CA LEU A 98 -15.58 -9.61 -17.12
C LEU A 98 -16.92 -9.56 -16.37
N ALA A 99 -16.93 -9.90 -15.08
CA ALA A 99 -18.12 -9.81 -14.23
C ALA A 99 -18.61 -8.36 -14.00
N SER A 100 -17.88 -7.33 -14.43
CA SER A 100 -18.34 -5.93 -14.42
C SER A 100 -19.29 -5.57 -15.56
N THR A 101 -19.49 -6.47 -16.53
CA THR A 101 -20.39 -6.29 -17.67
C THR A 101 -21.82 -6.01 -17.16
N GLU A 102 -22.51 -5.08 -17.81
CA GLU A 102 -23.91 -4.74 -17.47
C GLU A 102 -24.87 -5.78 -18.02
N TYR A 103 -24.90 -6.94 -17.39
CA TYR A 103 -25.89 -7.98 -17.71
C TYR A 103 -27.30 -7.57 -17.24
N ALA A 104 -28.31 -8.15 -17.86
CA ALA A 104 -29.71 -8.00 -17.44
C ALA A 104 -29.92 -8.62 -16.04
N LYS A 105 -30.95 -8.15 -15.33
CA LYS A 105 -31.31 -8.73 -14.01
C LYS A 105 -31.61 -10.23 -14.17
N GLY A 106 -31.12 -11.04 -13.24
CA GLY A 106 -31.28 -12.48 -13.23
C GLY A 106 -30.21 -13.25 -14.04
N VAL A 107 -29.28 -12.57 -14.70
CA VAL A 107 -28.11 -13.21 -15.29
C VAL A 107 -27.08 -13.47 -14.19
N ASN A 108 -26.60 -14.71 -14.09
CA ASN A 108 -25.63 -15.14 -13.08
C ASN A 108 -24.20 -14.85 -13.55
N GLU A 109 -23.53 -13.85 -12.96
CA GLU A 109 -22.15 -13.49 -13.32
C GLU A 109 -21.12 -14.54 -12.88
N PHE A 110 -21.41 -15.39 -11.91
CA PHE A 110 -20.53 -16.54 -11.61
C PHE A 110 -20.35 -17.43 -12.86
N GLU A 111 -21.45 -17.75 -13.54
CA GLU A 111 -21.43 -18.56 -14.78
C GLU A 111 -20.77 -17.78 -15.91
N LYS A 112 -21.13 -16.49 -16.10
CA LYS A 112 -20.61 -15.66 -17.19
C LYS A 112 -19.10 -15.45 -17.11
N ALA A 113 -18.58 -15.29 -15.90
CA ALA A 113 -17.15 -15.07 -15.67
C ALA A 113 -16.38 -16.38 -15.34
N GLY A 114 -17.08 -17.51 -15.22
CA GLY A 114 -16.45 -18.81 -14.97
C GLY A 114 -15.92 -18.97 -13.54
N PHE A 115 -16.59 -18.39 -12.55
CA PHE A 115 -16.29 -18.58 -11.15
C PHE A 115 -17.12 -19.67 -10.52
N THR A 116 -16.55 -20.33 -9.49
CA THR A 116 -17.21 -21.40 -8.74
C THR A 116 -17.87 -20.82 -7.48
N PRO A 117 -19.21 -20.79 -7.38
CA PRO A 117 -19.89 -20.42 -6.16
C PRO A 117 -19.74 -21.51 -5.11
N ILE A 118 -19.42 -21.14 -3.86
CA ILE A 118 -19.44 -22.02 -2.70
C ILE A 118 -20.32 -21.42 -1.61
N ALA A 119 -21.02 -22.26 -0.87
CA ALA A 119 -21.92 -21.82 0.20
C ALA A 119 -21.15 -21.04 1.28
N SER A 120 -21.75 -19.96 1.75
CA SER A 120 -21.31 -19.26 2.96
C SER A 120 -21.73 -20.01 4.22
N GLU A 121 -21.16 -19.63 5.36
CA GLU A 121 -21.44 -20.25 6.65
C GLU A 121 -22.50 -19.48 7.44
N LEU A 122 -22.46 -18.14 7.39
CA LEU A 122 -23.32 -17.29 8.22
C LEU A 122 -24.27 -16.41 7.41
N VAL A 123 -24.07 -16.25 6.07
CA VAL A 123 -24.88 -15.41 5.23
C VAL A 123 -25.37 -16.15 3.99
N ARG A 124 -26.41 -15.64 3.32
CA ARG A 124 -27.04 -16.29 2.14
C ARG A 124 -26.19 -16.20 0.86
N PRO A 125 -25.53 -15.05 0.53
CA PRO A 125 -24.76 -14.93 -0.70
C PRO A 125 -23.59 -15.91 -0.74
N PHE A 126 -23.26 -16.40 -1.96
CA PHE A 126 -22.18 -17.34 -2.17
C PHE A 126 -20.80 -16.67 -2.08
N ARG A 127 -19.80 -17.41 -1.60
CA ARG A 127 -18.39 -17.09 -1.71
C ARG A 127 -17.85 -17.47 -3.09
N VAL A 128 -16.80 -16.79 -3.55
CA VAL A 128 -16.06 -17.16 -4.78
C VAL A 128 -14.91 -18.09 -4.37
N LYS A 129 -14.92 -19.35 -4.85
CA LYS A 129 -13.92 -20.37 -4.50
C LYS A 129 -12.49 -19.94 -4.84
N GLU A 130 -12.30 -19.25 -5.95
CA GLU A 130 -11.00 -18.81 -6.48
C GLU A 130 -10.39 -17.64 -5.69
N SER A 131 -11.19 -16.91 -4.91
CA SER A 131 -10.71 -15.79 -4.11
C SER A 131 -9.79 -16.26 -2.97
N PRO A 132 -8.64 -15.61 -2.74
CA PRO A 132 -7.72 -15.97 -1.65
C PRO A 132 -8.25 -15.62 -0.26
N MET A 133 -9.20 -14.68 -0.17
CA MET A 133 -9.83 -14.25 1.08
C MET A 133 -11.26 -13.82 0.83
N GLN A 134 -12.19 -14.31 1.65
CA GLN A 134 -13.59 -13.96 1.56
C GLN A 134 -14.12 -13.47 2.91
N LEU A 135 -14.96 -12.44 2.87
CA LEU A 135 -15.56 -11.79 4.03
C LEU A 135 -17.07 -11.92 3.94
N GLU A 136 -17.68 -12.70 4.85
CA GLU A 136 -19.12 -12.73 5.00
C GLU A 136 -19.55 -11.53 5.83
N CYS A 137 -20.54 -10.78 5.36
CA CYS A 137 -20.86 -9.47 5.91
C CYS A 137 -22.38 -9.29 6.07
N VAL A 138 -22.78 -8.63 7.14
CA VAL A 138 -24.13 -8.12 7.37
C VAL A 138 -24.13 -6.61 7.12
N VAL A 139 -25.06 -6.12 6.32
CA VAL A 139 -25.23 -4.70 6.02
C VAL A 139 -25.81 -3.99 7.23
N LYS A 140 -25.08 -3.03 7.78
CA LYS A 140 -25.51 -2.21 8.92
C LYS A 140 -26.27 -0.98 8.51
N GLN A 141 -25.82 -0.35 7.41
CA GLN A 141 -26.39 0.89 6.91
C GLN A 141 -26.04 1.08 5.44
N ILE A 142 -26.95 1.72 4.71
CA ILE A 142 -26.70 2.21 3.35
C ILE A 142 -26.92 3.72 3.36
N ILE A 143 -25.90 4.49 2.95
CA ILE A 143 -25.98 5.95 2.83
C ILE A 143 -25.91 6.31 1.35
N GLU A 144 -27.01 6.80 0.82
CA GLU A 144 -27.07 7.36 -0.54
C GLU A 144 -26.61 8.81 -0.52
N THR A 145 -25.52 9.13 -1.24
CA THR A 145 -24.90 10.47 -1.21
C THR A 145 -25.53 11.46 -2.19
N GLY A 146 -26.44 10.97 -3.03
CA GLY A 146 -27.18 11.77 -4.02
C GLY A 146 -28.06 10.90 -4.90
N THR A 147 -28.86 11.56 -5.74
CA THR A 147 -29.83 10.92 -6.63
C THR A 147 -29.41 10.91 -8.10
N GLU A 148 -28.36 11.65 -8.44
CA GLU A 148 -27.91 11.82 -9.81
C GLU A 148 -26.87 10.78 -10.22
N GLY A 149 -26.70 10.59 -11.54
CA GLY A 149 -25.71 9.67 -12.10
C GLY A 149 -24.29 9.99 -11.62
N GLY A 150 -23.58 8.97 -11.12
CA GLY A 150 -22.27 9.11 -10.50
C GLY A 150 -22.30 9.25 -8.98
N ALA A 151 -23.47 9.45 -8.36
CA ALA A 151 -23.60 9.49 -6.91
C ALA A 151 -23.22 8.15 -6.28
N GLY A 152 -22.46 8.21 -5.17
CA GLY A 152 -22.06 7.04 -4.41
C GLY A 152 -23.19 6.51 -3.53
N ASN A 153 -23.15 5.20 -3.25
CA ASN A 153 -24.03 4.56 -2.28
C ASN A 153 -23.16 3.78 -1.31
N LEU A 154 -22.88 4.33 -0.13
CA LEU A 154 -22.00 3.71 0.85
C LEU A 154 -22.72 2.54 1.52
N VAL A 155 -22.33 1.31 1.20
CA VAL A 155 -22.82 0.10 1.86
C VAL A 155 -21.86 -0.22 3.00
N ILE A 156 -22.29 0.05 4.22
CA ILE A 156 -21.52 -0.15 5.45
C ILE A 156 -21.84 -1.55 5.97
N CYS A 157 -20.83 -2.41 6.01
CA CYS A 157 -20.96 -3.81 6.37
C CYS A 157 -20.15 -4.15 7.61
N GLU A 158 -20.72 -4.92 8.51
CA GLU A 158 -19.98 -5.61 9.57
C GLU A 158 -19.55 -6.98 9.06
N ILE A 159 -18.25 -7.28 9.16
CA ILE A 159 -17.70 -8.59 8.81
C ILE A 159 -18.02 -9.55 9.94
N VAL A 160 -18.74 -10.65 9.63
CA VAL A 160 -19.16 -11.64 10.60
C VAL A 160 -18.38 -12.97 10.50
N MET A 161 -17.73 -13.23 9.35
CA MET A 161 -16.86 -14.38 9.13
C MET A 161 -15.77 -14.04 8.13
N VAL A 162 -14.57 -14.54 8.36
CA VAL A 162 -13.40 -14.37 7.49
C VAL A 162 -12.89 -15.74 7.08
N HIS A 163 -12.73 -15.96 5.78
CA HIS A 163 -12.10 -17.15 5.22
C HIS A 163 -10.82 -16.74 4.51
N VAL A 164 -9.73 -17.45 4.80
CA VAL A 164 -8.42 -17.23 4.17
C VAL A 164 -7.89 -18.58 3.70
N ARG A 165 -7.45 -18.66 2.45
CA ARG A 165 -6.83 -19.88 1.92
C ARG A 165 -5.49 -20.11 2.60
N GLU A 166 -5.24 -21.31 3.08
CA GLU A 166 -4.00 -21.64 3.82
C GLU A 166 -2.74 -21.42 2.99
N GLU A 167 -2.83 -21.61 1.66
CA GLU A 167 -1.69 -21.42 0.74
C GLU A 167 -1.15 -20.00 0.68
N VAL A 168 -1.93 -18.98 1.07
CA VAL A 168 -1.46 -17.58 1.13
C VAL A 168 -0.89 -17.22 2.50
N LEU A 169 -0.82 -18.16 3.44
CA LEU A 169 -0.26 -17.93 4.76
C LEU A 169 1.25 -18.21 4.79
N ASN A 170 1.95 -17.50 5.66
CA ASN A 170 3.32 -17.78 6.04
C ASN A 170 3.36 -18.81 7.19
N GLU A 171 4.55 -19.21 7.62
CA GLU A 171 4.77 -20.19 8.70
C GLU A 171 4.21 -19.75 10.07
N LYS A 172 3.93 -18.46 10.24
CA LYS A 172 3.31 -17.89 11.45
C LYS A 172 1.78 -17.82 11.37
N GLY A 173 1.17 -18.33 10.30
CA GLY A 173 -0.27 -18.24 10.07
C GLY A 173 -0.75 -16.82 9.70
N GLN A 174 0.13 -15.94 9.24
CA GLN A 174 -0.21 -14.59 8.77
C GLN A 174 -0.24 -14.57 7.25
N ILE A 175 -1.04 -13.66 6.67
CA ILE A 175 -1.08 -13.48 5.22
C ILE A 175 0.29 -13.01 4.72
N ASP A 176 0.87 -13.78 3.80
CA ASP A 176 2.09 -13.46 3.10
C ASP A 176 1.78 -12.56 1.91
N GLN A 177 2.37 -11.36 1.89
CA GLN A 177 2.09 -10.34 0.87
C GLN A 177 2.54 -10.76 -0.55
N GLN A 178 3.53 -11.65 -0.67
CA GLN A 178 3.96 -12.18 -1.95
C GLN A 178 3.03 -13.29 -2.44
N LYS A 179 2.58 -14.17 -1.52
CA LYS A 179 1.74 -15.32 -1.86
C LYS A 179 0.31 -14.93 -2.23
N ILE A 180 -0.25 -13.93 -1.56
CA ILE A 180 -1.63 -13.49 -1.83
C ILE A 180 -1.77 -12.81 -3.19
N ASP A 181 -0.70 -12.22 -3.72
CA ASP A 181 -0.58 -11.66 -5.07
C ASP A 181 -1.70 -10.70 -5.46
N LEU A 182 -1.94 -9.71 -4.61
CA LEU A 182 -3.05 -8.77 -4.75
C LEU A 182 -2.94 -7.89 -6.00
N VAL A 183 -4.09 -7.48 -6.51
CA VAL A 183 -4.21 -6.44 -7.54
C VAL A 183 -5.08 -5.30 -7.04
N ALA A 184 -4.82 -4.10 -7.56
CA ALA A 184 -5.61 -2.93 -7.26
C ALA A 184 -5.87 -2.08 -8.51
N ARG A 185 -7.00 -1.36 -8.54
CA ARG A 185 -7.39 -0.46 -9.64
C ARG A 185 -6.64 0.87 -9.57
N LEU A 186 -6.21 1.34 -10.73
CA LEU A 186 -5.76 2.71 -10.98
C LEU A 186 -6.82 3.46 -11.81
N GLY A 187 -6.44 4.52 -12.47
CA GLY A 187 -7.29 5.24 -13.41
C GLY A 187 -7.42 4.52 -14.76
N GLY A 188 -8.51 4.76 -15.48
CA GLY A 188 -8.79 4.14 -16.77
C GLY A 188 -8.78 2.62 -16.68
N ASP A 189 -8.04 1.96 -17.58
CA ASP A 189 -7.92 0.49 -17.65
C ASP A 189 -6.70 -0.07 -16.90
N TRP A 190 -6.01 0.78 -16.15
CA TRP A 190 -4.81 0.39 -15.44
C TRP A 190 -5.08 -0.33 -14.12
N TYR A 191 -4.25 -1.33 -13.84
CA TYR A 191 -4.15 -2.04 -12.57
C TYR A 191 -2.70 -2.04 -12.10
N VAL A 192 -2.49 -2.23 -10.81
CA VAL A 192 -1.18 -2.56 -10.24
C VAL A 192 -1.27 -3.96 -9.65
N ARG A 193 -0.20 -4.74 -9.81
CA ARG A 193 0.02 -6.03 -9.15
C ARG A 193 0.98 -5.81 -7.99
N ALA A 194 0.52 -6.06 -6.77
CA ALA A 194 1.31 -5.94 -5.55
C ALA A 194 2.17 -7.20 -5.36
N SER A 195 3.24 -7.34 -6.12
CA SER A 195 4.11 -8.52 -6.13
C SER A 195 5.54 -8.16 -6.54
N GLY A 196 6.52 -8.97 -6.13
CA GLY A 196 7.93 -8.82 -6.50
C GLY A 196 8.48 -7.44 -6.13
N ASN A 197 9.15 -6.79 -7.05
CA ASN A 197 9.81 -5.49 -6.85
C ASN A 197 8.84 -4.31 -6.63
N ALA A 198 7.52 -4.52 -6.79
CA ALA A 198 6.52 -3.51 -6.44
C ALA A 198 6.28 -3.41 -4.93
N LEU A 199 6.69 -4.42 -4.17
CA LEU A 199 6.58 -4.43 -2.71
C LEU A 199 7.86 -3.89 -2.09
N PHE A 200 7.70 -3.00 -1.12
CA PHE A 200 8.80 -2.50 -0.28
C PHE A 200 8.29 -2.27 1.14
N GLU A 201 9.17 -2.41 2.10
CA GLU A 201 8.86 -2.21 3.51
C GLU A 201 9.16 -0.79 3.95
N VAL A 202 8.26 -0.23 4.75
CA VAL A 202 8.46 1.04 5.47
C VAL A 202 8.26 0.77 6.96
N ALA A 203 9.33 0.93 7.74
CA ALA A 203 9.26 0.77 9.19
C ALA A 203 8.31 1.81 9.80
N LYS A 204 7.34 1.34 10.59
CA LYS A 204 6.40 2.22 11.29
C LYS A 204 6.94 2.56 12.68
N PRO A 205 6.96 3.83 13.09
CA PRO A 205 7.34 4.24 14.44
C PRO A 205 6.20 3.99 15.44
N LEU A 206 5.86 2.72 15.68
CA LEU A 206 4.71 2.34 16.54
C LEU A 206 5.04 2.41 18.03
N THR A 207 6.30 2.16 18.41
CA THR A 207 6.77 2.09 19.80
C THR A 207 7.93 3.02 20.09
N THR A 208 8.47 3.66 19.07
CA THR A 208 9.64 4.54 19.11
C THR A 208 9.24 5.96 18.74
N ILE A 209 9.91 6.94 19.35
CA ILE A 209 9.77 8.35 18.97
C ILE A 209 11.05 8.77 18.28
N GLY A 210 10.99 8.90 16.95
CA GLY A 210 12.12 9.39 16.16
C GLY A 210 12.44 10.85 16.49
N ILE A 211 13.71 11.24 16.29
CA ILE A 211 14.18 12.62 16.54
C ILE A 211 13.52 13.67 15.66
N GLY A 212 12.92 13.25 14.53
CA GLY A 212 12.34 14.14 13.53
C GLY A 212 13.35 14.74 12.55
N VAL A 213 12.85 15.20 11.41
CA VAL A 213 13.69 15.84 10.36
C VAL A 213 14.21 17.20 10.80
N ASP A 214 13.46 17.90 11.64
CA ASP A 214 13.80 19.20 12.22
C ASP A 214 15.02 19.15 13.15
N ALA A 215 15.27 18.01 13.78
CA ALA A 215 16.44 17.78 14.66
C ALA A 215 17.70 17.29 13.90
N LEU A 216 17.61 17.06 12.60
CA LEU A 216 18.77 16.70 11.79
C LEU A 216 19.78 17.87 11.68
N PRO A 217 21.09 17.62 11.70
CA PRO A 217 22.09 18.63 11.42
C PRO A 217 21.78 19.37 10.11
N GLU A 218 21.97 20.68 10.09
CA GLU A 218 21.56 21.54 8.97
C GLU A 218 22.17 21.11 7.63
N SER A 219 23.43 20.69 7.63
CA SER A 219 24.11 20.20 6.42
C SER A 219 23.50 18.93 5.84
N ILE A 220 22.96 18.04 6.70
CA ILE A 220 22.24 16.84 6.28
C ILE A 220 20.82 17.23 5.81
N ARG A 221 20.13 18.04 6.60
CA ARG A 221 18.75 18.47 6.32
C ARG A 221 18.61 19.25 5.01
N LEU A 222 19.61 20.06 4.67
CA LEU A 222 19.66 20.88 3.44
C LEU A 222 20.46 20.22 2.32
N SER A 223 20.73 18.91 2.40
CA SER A 223 21.42 18.17 1.35
C SER A 223 20.69 18.26 -0.01
N ASN A 224 21.47 18.52 -1.07
CA ASN A 224 20.95 18.46 -2.44
C ASN A 224 20.94 17.01 -3.01
N ILE A 225 21.44 16.03 -2.25
CA ILE A 225 21.59 14.62 -2.63
C ILE A 225 20.54 13.77 -1.96
N LEU A 226 20.39 13.94 -0.62
CA LEU A 226 19.42 13.17 0.16
C LEU A 226 17.99 13.61 -0.17
N SER A 227 17.14 12.64 -0.49
CA SER A 227 15.72 12.87 -0.75
C SER A 227 14.93 13.06 0.55
N GLY A 228 13.67 13.51 0.44
CA GLY A 228 12.76 13.56 1.59
C GLY A 228 12.55 12.20 2.26
N ASN A 229 12.59 11.09 1.49
CA ASN A 229 12.53 9.74 2.03
C ASN A 229 13.77 9.39 2.85
N ASP A 230 14.95 9.81 2.41
CA ASP A 230 16.20 9.58 3.13
C ASP A 230 16.20 10.34 4.45
N LEU A 231 15.80 11.62 4.42
CA LEU A 231 15.64 12.43 5.64
C LEU A 231 14.60 11.82 6.59
N GLY A 232 13.50 11.26 6.06
CA GLY A 232 12.49 10.56 6.85
C GLY A 232 13.04 9.31 7.53
N LYS A 233 13.88 8.51 6.85
CA LYS A 233 14.54 7.33 7.44
C LYS A 233 15.50 7.76 8.56
N LEU A 234 16.31 8.79 8.33
CA LEU A 234 17.21 9.34 9.32
C LEU A 234 16.45 9.92 10.53
N GLY A 235 15.39 10.68 10.29
CA GLY A 235 14.57 11.28 11.35
C GLY A 235 13.76 10.27 12.18
N ASN A 236 13.56 9.04 11.66
CA ASN A 236 12.88 7.96 12.41
C ASN A 236 13.79 7.25 13.44
N THR A 237 15.02 7.67 13.59
CA THR A 237 15.97 7.16 14.60
C THR A 237 15.64 7.76 15.96
N GLU A 238 15.60 6.96 17.05
CA GLU A 238 15.33 7.45 18.40
C GLU A 238 16.52 8.22 19.01
N LYS A 239 17.72 7.75 18.73
CA LYS A 239 18.97 8.31 19.26
C LYS A 239 20.03 8.32 18.18
N LEU A 240 20.78 9.40 18.13
CA LEU A 240 21.99 9.46 17.30
C LEU A 240 23.06 8.50 17.85
N PRO A 241 23.93 7.96 16.99
CA PRO A 241 25.13 7.24 17.42
C PRO A 241 26.00 8.11 18.34
N THR A 242 26.61 7.50 19.34
CA THR A 242 27.55 8.21 20.21
C THR A 242 28.90 8.46 19.50
N ASP A 243 29.71 9.39 20.03
CA ASP A 243 31.03 9.67 19.48
C ASP A 243 31.90 8.42 19.49
N GLU A 244 31.80 7.57 20.53
CA GLU A 244 32.54 6.31 20.63
C GLU A 244 32.12 5.34 19.51
N GLU A 245 30.84 5.19 19.25
CA GLU A 245 30.32 4.33 18.17
C GLU A 245 30.74 4.82 16.78
N ILE A 246 30.84 6.13 16.60
CA ILE A 246 31.32 6.75 15.35
C ILE A 246 32.81 6.50 15.19
N ILE A 247 33.59 6.70 16.24
CA ILE A 247 35.06 6.45 16.23
C ILE A 247 35.34 4.98 15.94
N GLU A 248 34.65 4.06 16.62
CA GLU A 248 34.81 2.63 16.41
C GLU A 248 34.49 2.27 14.94
N PHE A 249 33.38 2.78 14.40
CA PHE A 249 32.99 2.58 13.00
C PHE A 249 34.07 3.06 12.02
N LEU A 250 34.61 4.24 12.23
CA LEU A 250 35.68 4.79 11.39
C LEU A 250 37.01 4.02 11.52
N GLN A 251 37.30 3.43 12.70
CA GLN A 251 38.54 2.68 12.97
C GLN A 251 38.45 1.21 12.57
N SER A 252 37.27 0.62 12.50
CA SER A 252 37.08 -0.82 12.22
C SER A 252 37.34 -1.22 10.77
N GLY A 253 37.53 -0.27 9.85
CA GLY A 253 37.59 -0.54 8.41
C GLY A 253 36.20 -0.56 7.72
N SER A 254 35.11 -0.48 8.48
CA SER A 254 33.74 -0.50 7.93
C SER A 254 33.49 0.59 6.90
N GLY A 255 34.11 1.76 7.08
CA GLY A 255 34.00 2.86 6.08
C GLY A 255 34.65 2.48 4.74
N GLU A 256 35.77 1.76 4.76
CA GLU A 256 36.49 1.27 3.57
C GLU A 256 35.68 0.15 2.88
N GLU A 257 35.12 -0.79 3.65
CA GLU A 257 34.24 -1.85 3.14
C GLU A 257 33.01 -1.28 2.44
N ILE A 258 32.37 -0.29 3.04
CA ILE A 258 31.21 0.40 2.47
C ILE A 258 31.60 1.14 1.18
N CYS A 259 32.72 1.84 1.16
CA CYS A 259 33.19 2.51 -0.06
C CYS A 259 33.41 1.50 -1.18
N ASN A 260 34.09 0.39 -0.90
CA ASN A 260 34.34 -0.67 -1.86
C ASN A 260 33.04 -1.32 -2.35
N GLU A 261 32.06 -1.58 -1.47
CA GLU A 261 30.75 -2.14 -1.81
C GLU A 261 30.01 -1.27 -2.84
N PHE A 262 30.10 0.05 -2.72
CA PHE A 262 29.39 0.99 -3.59
C PHE A 262 30.25 1.57 -4.72
N GLY A 263 31.48 1.12 -4.87
CA GLY A 263 32.39 1.56 -5.94
C GLY A 263 32.99 2.96 -5.73
N PHE A 264 33.18 3.37 -4.47
CA PHE A 264 33.90 4.59 -4.09
C PHE A 264 35.30 4.25 -3.57
N SER A 265 36.24 5.17 -3.75
CA SER A 265 37.49 5.09 -3.01
C SER A 265 37.32 5.64 -1.60
N TYR A 266 38.11 5.11 -0.64
CA TYR A 266 38.05 5.59 0.76
C TYR A 266 38.39 7.08 0.89
N GLY A 267 39.23 7.63 0.02
CA GLY A 267 39.53 9.05 -0.03
C GLY A 267 38.37 9.95 -0.41
N GLU A 268 37.31 9.41 -1.04
CA GLU A 268 36.11 10.13 -1.42
C GLU A 268 35.06 10.18 -0.30
N ILE A 269 35.26 9.45 0.80
CA ILE A 269 34.25 9.29 1.86
C ILE A 269 33.78 10.64 2.42
N ALA A 270 34.69 11.58 2.63
CA ALA A 270 34.37 12.89 3.18
C ALA A 270 33.64 13.78 2.18
N THR A 271 33.98 13.71 0.91
CA THR A 271 33.41 14.57 -0.15
C THR A 271 32.11 14.02 -0.73
N ARG A 272 31.89 12.70 -0.63
CA ARG A 272 30.75 12.00 -1.18
C ARG A 272 29.91 11.28 -0.12
N SER A 273 30.02 11.70 1.14
CA SER A 273 29.33 11.06 2.28
C SER A 273 27.81 11.00 2.10
N HIS A 274 27.18 12.01 1.52
CA HIS A 274 25.74 12.01 1.29
C HIS A 274 25.33 11.02 0.19
N GLU A 275 26.11 10.83 -0.86
CA GLU A 275 25.84 9.82 -1.90
C GLU A 275 25.99 8.39 -1.34
N ILE A 276 27.01 8.18 -0.54
CA ILE A 276 27.24 6.88 0.11
C ILE A 276 26.14 6.61 1.14
N ALA A 277 25.77 7.62 1.93
CA ALA A 277 24.68 7.51 2.90
C ALA A 277 23.34 7.20 2.21
N GLN A 278 23.05 7.81 1.07
CA GLN A 278 21.84 7.52 0.28
C GLN A 278 21.80 6.03 -0.11
N LYS A 279 22.90 5.48 -0.61
CA LYS A 279 23.00 4.05 -0.95
C LYS A 279 22.83 3.12 0.27
N LEU A 280 23.34 3.52 1.43
CA LEU A 280 23.12 2.80 2.69
C LEU A 280 21.64 2.84 3.09
N LEU A 281 21.00 4.00 2.99
CA LEU A 281 19.57 4.18 3.28
C LEU A 281 18.68 3.39 2.33
N ASP A 282 19.04 3.26 1.06
CA ASP A 282 18.35 2.38 0.11
C ASP A 282 18.37 0.90 0.54
N LYS A 283 19.46 0.48 1.19
CA LYS A 283 19.61 -0.85 1.78
C LYS A 283 19.12 -0.96 3.23
N GLN A 284 18.39 0.02 3.74
CA GLN A 284 17.88 0.09 5.13
C GLN A 284 18.99 0.08 6.23
N ARG A 285 20.22 0.43 5.88
CA ARG A 285 21.39 0.50 6.79
C ARG A 285 21.48 1.87 7.46
N VAL A 286 20.41 2.27 8.16
CA VAL A 286 20.24 3.63 8.71
C VAL A 286 21.31 4.00 9.72
N ASN A 287 21.68 3.08 10.62
CA ASN A 287 22.69 3.34 11.65
C ASN A 287 24.09 3.59 11.05
N GLU A 288 24.44 2.87 10.00
CA GLU A 288 25.71 3.06 9.30
C GLU A 288 25.71 4.37 8.50
N ALA A 289 24.59 4.72 7.89
CA ALA A 289 24.44 6.03 7.24
C ALA A 289 24.63 7.17 8.25
N TRP A 290 24.08 7.05 9.45
CA TRP A 290 24.28 8.02 10.52
C TRP A 290 25.74 8.12 10.96
N LYS A 291 26.41 6.99 11.22
CA LYS A 291 27.82 6.96 11.63
C LYS A 291 28.73 7.59 10.57
N LEU A 292 28.44 7.32 9.29
CA LEU A 292 29.16 7.91 8.17
C LEU A 292 28.95 9.44 8.11
N LEU A 293 27.71 9.90 8.13
CA LEU A 293 27.36 11.32 8.02
C LEU A 293 27.94 12.13 9.18
N LEU A 294 27.76 11.66 10.42
CA LEU A 294 28.28 12.35 11.59
C LEU A 294 29.79 12.30 11.66
N GLY A 295 30.40 11.18 11.29
CA GLY A 295 31.87 11.04 11.26
C GLY A 295 32.54 11.95 10.24
N THR A 296 31.85 12.27 9.12
CA THR A 296 32.39 13.21 8.12
C THR A 296 32.08 14.69 8.44
N LEU A 297 31.06 14.97 9.25
CA LEU A 297 30.80 16.33 9.75
C LEU A 297 31.77 16.74 10.85
N ASN A 298 32.22 15.81 11.67
CA ASN A 298 33.04 16.09 12.82
C ASN A 298 34.52 16.03 12.43
N THR A 299 35.07 17.15 11.92
CA THR A 299 36.46 17.27 11.46
C THR A 299 37.50 16.88 12.51
N ASN A 300 37.16 16.94 13.82
CA ASN A 300 38.02 16.48 14.92
C ASN A 300 38.07 14.95 15.06
N LEU A 301 37.02 14.22 14.58
CA LEU A 301 37.02 12.76 14.55
C LEU A 301 37.70 12.21 13.29
N GLY A 302 37.67 12.95 12.18
CA GLY A 302 38.33 12.60 10.91
C GLY A 302 39.84 12.82 10.92
N SER A 303 40.36 13.84 11.66
CA SER A 303 41.79 14.15 11.70
C SER A 303 42.63 13.06 12.38
N ALA A 304 42.06 12.29 13.28
CA ALA A 304 42.75 11.18 13.96
C ALA A 304 43.16 10.03 13.02
N ARG A 305 42.64 9.97 11.77
CA ARG A 305 42.92 8.92 10.78
C ARG A 305 43.69 9.39 9.54
N PHE A 306 43.48 10.61 9.11
CA PHE A 306 44.18 11.17 7.95
C PHE A 306 45.70 11.35 8.21
N ASP A 307 46.14 11.35 9.47
CA ASP A 307 47.57 11.44 9.82
C ASP A 307 48.33 10.09 9.76
N ARG A 308 47.66 8.93 9.64
CA ARG A 308 48.33 7.62 9.51
C ARG A 308 48.93 7.36 8.13
N GLU A 309 48.38 7.94 7.06
CA GLU A 309 48.96 7.78 5.72
C GLU A 309 50.21 8.64 5.48
N LYS A 310 50.49 9.64 6.30
CA LYS A 310 51.73 10.43 6.22
C LYS A 310 52.94 9.83 6.97
N GLY A 311 52.72 8.73 7.69
CA GLY A 311 53.74 8.06 8.52
C GLY A 311 54.56 6.97 7.84
N TYR A 312 54.29 6.61 6.59
CA TYR A 312 55.01 5.50 5.90
C TYR A 312 55.93 5.99 4.76
N ASN A 313 56.64 7.10 4.95
CA ASN A 313 57.76 7.43 4.09
C ASN A 313 58.80 8.27 4.85
N LYS A 314 59.46 7.66 5.83
CA LYS A 314 60.80 8.09 6.34
C LYS A 314 61.47 6.92 7.03
N SER A 315 62.17 6.09 6.27
CA SER A 315 63.45 5.46 6.61
C SER A 315 63.97 4.69 5.40
#